data_e074830748dfa652881c24d40e7b10c2
#
_entry.id   e074830748dfa652881c24d40e7b10c2
#
_cell.length_a   1.000
_cell.length_b   1.000
_cell.length_c   1.000
_cell.angle_alpha   90.00
_cell.angle_beta   90.00
_cell.angle_gamma   90.00
#
_symmetry.space_group_name_H-M   'P 1'
#
loop_
_entity.id
_entity.type
_entity.pdbx_description
1 polymer ?
#
loop_
_entity_poly.entity_id
_entity_poly.type
_entity_poly.pdbx_seq_one_letter_code
_entity_poly.pdbx_strand_id
1 'polypeptide(L)'
;MIVQHNIMALNSHRQLGINNTNVENNLQKLSSGYRINKAADDAAGLAISEKMRAQITGLDRAVLNAQDGASLIQTAEGALAEVHSMLN
;
A
#
# COMPACT_ATOMS: atom_id res chain seq x y z
N MET A 1 -28.78 45.89 8.85
CA MET A 1 -28.91 44.54 8.27
C MET A 1 -28.33 44.62 6.86
N ILE A 2 -27.23 43.97 6.56
CA ILE A 2 -26.55 43.98 5.26
C ILE A 2 -26.92 42.70 4.54
N VAL A 3 -27.88 42.80 3.57
CA VAL A 3 -28.44 41.63 2.89
C VAL A 3 -27.68 41.31 1.58
N GLN A 4 -27.17 42.33 0.88
CA GLN A 4 -26.57 42.15 -0.45
C GLN A 4 -25.03 42.03 -0.47
N HIS A 5 -24.30 42.49 0.53
CA HIS A 5 -22.85 42.51 0.56
C HIS A 5 -22.31 42.12 1.96
N ASN A 6 -22.73 40.99 2.49
CA ASN A 6 -22.24 40.52 3.78
C ASN A 6 -20.88 39.82 3.62
N ILE A 7 -19.82 40.64 3.65
CA ILE A 7 -18.43 40.17 3.51
C ILE A 7 -18.04 39.20 4.64
N MET A 8 -18.58 39.38 5.84
CA MET A 8 -18.31 38.49 6.96
C MET A 8 -18.89 37.09 6.72
N ALA A 9 -20.11 37.01 6.20
CA ALA A 9 -20.75 35.73 5.85
C ALA A 9 -19.98 35.03 4.72
N LEU A 10 -19.57 35.77 3.69
CA LEU A 10 -18.76 35.24 2.60
C LEU A 10 -17.40 34.71 3.08
N ASN A 11 -16.75 35.45 3.99
CA ASN A 11 -15.47 35.01 4.56
C ASN A 11 -15.65 33.74 5.42
N SER A 12 -16.71 33.69 6.23
CA SER A 12 -17.04 32.51 7.02
C SER A 12 -17.34 31.29 6.13
N HIS A 13 -18.09 31.48 5.06
CA HIS A 13 -18.35 30.41 4.08
C HIS A 13 -17.07 29.92 3.40
N ARG A 14 -16.15 30.83 3.04
CA ARG A 14 -14.86 30.48 2.48
C ARG A 14 -14.01 29.68 3.48
N GLN A 15 -13.96 30.10 4.75
CA GLN A 15 -13.24 29.38 5.80
C GLN A 15 -13.82 28.00 6.05
N LEU A 16 -15.14 27.87 5.99
CA LEU A 16 -15.80 26.56 6.10
C LEU A 16 -15.38 25.64 4.95
N GLY A 17 -15.31 26.16 3.72
CA GLY A 17 -14.81 25.38 2.57
C GLY A 17 -13.38 24.90 2.75
N ILE A 18 -12.47 25.76 3.24
CA ILE A 18 -11.07 25.40 3.53
C ILE A 18 -11.01 24.33 4.61
N ASN A 19 -11.78 24.48 5.69
CA ASN A 19 -11.83 23.51 6.77
C ASN A 19 -12.36 22.15 6.31
N ASN A 20 -13.41 22.12 5.47
CA ASN A 20 -13.91 20.87 4.91
C ASN A 20 -12.85 20.15 4.07
N THR A 21 -12.12 20.86 3.21
CA THR A 21 -11.03 20.28 2.43
C THR A 21 -9.91 19.71 3.33
N ASN A 22 -9.56 20.41 4.40
CA ASN A 22 -8.57 19.93 5.37
C ASN A 22 -9.05 18.67 6.10
N VAL A 23 -10.32 18.65 6.49
CA VAL A 23 -10.94 17.47 7.13
C VAL A 23 -10.95 16.29 6.18
N GLU A 24 -11.32 16.47 4.92
CA GLU A 24 -11.30 15.41 3.89
C GLU A 24 -9.89 14.83 3.71
N ASN A 25 -8.86 15.68 3.60
CA ASN A 25 -7.48 15.23 3.47
C ASN A 25 -7.00 14.47 4.71
N ASN A 26 -7.37 14.93 5.90
CA ASN A 26 -7.03 14.25 7.16
C ASN A 26 -7.75 12.90 7.29
N LEU A 27 -9.04 12.84 6.93
CA LEU A 27 -9.80 11.59 6.89
C LEU A 27 -9.23 10.59 5.90
N GLN A 28 -8.78 11.04 4.74
CA GLN A 28 -8.12 10.19 3.76
C GLN A 28 -6.84 9.57 4.32
N LYS A 29 -6.00 10.37 5.00
CA LYS A 29 -4.76 9.89 5.63
C LYS A 29 -5.04 8.94 6.78
N LEU A 30 -6.05 9.24 7.58
CA LEU A 30 -6.47 8.39 8.69
C LEU A 30 -7.03 7.05 8.22
N SER A 31 -7.87 7.06 7.19
CA SER A 31 -8.49 5.86 6.62
C SER A 31 -7.49 4.94 5.95
N SER A 32 -6.51 5.49 5.23
CA SER A 32 -5.45 4.71 4.58
C SER A 32 -4.35 4.27 5.54
N GLY A 33 -4.15 4.99 6.64
CA GLY A 33 -3.02 4.82 7.55
C GLY A 33 -1.68 5.32 6.99
N TYR A 34 -1.68 5.93 5.80
CA TYR A 34 -0.48 6.46 5.15
C TYR A 34 -0.45 7.97 5.18
N ARG A 35 0.74 8.53 5.40
CA ARG A 35 0.96 9.97 5.36
C ARG A 35 0.91 10.53 3.94
N ILE A 36 1.37 9.75 2.96
CA ILE A 36 1.45 10.11 1.54
C ILE A 36 0.47 9.20 0.79
N ASN A 37 -0.60 9.79 0.26
CA ASN A 37 -1.63 9.07 -0.50
C ASN A 37 -1.71 9.51 -1.95
N LYS A 38 -1.36 10.77 -2.20
CA LYS A 38 -1.43 11.38 -3.52
C LYS A 38 -0.07 11.91 -3.93
N ALA A 39 0.19 11.95 -5.24
CA ALA A 39 1.39 12.59 -5.77
C ALA A 39 1.49 14.07 -5.38
N ALA A 40 0.34 14.72 -5.12
CA ALA A 40 0.27 16.09 -4.63
C ALA A 40 0.79 16.27 -3.19
N ASP A 41 0.79 15.21 -2.37
CA ASP A 41 1.36 15.25 -1.00
C ASP A 41 2.90 15.24 -1.05
N ASP A 42 3.47 14.33 -1.82
CA ASP A 42 4.91 14.19 -2.07
C ASP A 42 5.14 13.20 -3.22
N ALA A 43 5.43 13.71 -4.40
CA ALA A 43 5.63 12.87 -5.59
C ALA A 43 6.87 11.99 -5.48
N ALA A 44 7.97 12.52 -4.94
CA ALA A 44 9.22 11.77 -4.79
C ALA A 44 9.09 10.66 -3.74
N GLY A 45 8.51 11.00 -2.59
CA GLY A 45 8.26 10.03 -1.52
C GLY A 45 7.29 8.93 -1.93
N LEU A 46 6.26 9.26 -2.71
CA LEU A 46 5.32 8.27 -3.25
C LEU A 46 6.03 7.29 -4.20
N ALA A 47 6.86 7.80 -5.13
CA ALA A 47 7.61 6.96 -6.06
C ALA A 47 8.55 5.98 -5.33
N ILE A 48 9.25 6.45 -4.31
CA ILE A 48 10.13 5.60 -3.49
C ILE A 48 9.32 4.55 -2.71
N SER A 49 8.21 4.95 -2.10
CA SER A 49 7.33 4.07 -1.33
C SER A 49 6.75 2.96 -2.22
N GLU A 50 6.26 3.29 -3.41
CA GLU A 50 5.74 2.29 -4.35
C GLU A 50 6.82 1.34 -4.87
N LYS A 51 8.04 1.85 -5.12
CA LYS A 51 9.18 1.00 -5.47
C LYS A 51 9.55 0.03 -4.36
N MET A 52 9.58 0.49 -3.12
CA MET A 52 9.84 -0.37 -1.96
C MET A 52 8.74 -1.42 -1.78
N ARG A 53 7.48 -1.04 -1.96
CA ARG A 53 6.34 -1.98 -1.88
C ARG A 53 6.42 -3.05 -2.96
N ALA A 54 6.78 -2.67 -4.19
CA ALA A 54 7.01 -3.63 -5.27
C ALA A 54 8.16 -4.59 -4.95
N GLN A 55 9.25 -4.10 -4.35
CA GLN A 55 10.37 -4.94 -3.91
C GLN A 55 9.96 -5.93 -2.82
N ILE A 56 9.21 -5.48 -1.81
CA ILE A 56 8.70 -6.36 -0.74
C ILE A 56 7.85 -7.48 -1.34
N THR A 57 6.89 -7.13 -2.20
CA THR A 57 6.03 -8.12 -2.86
C THR A 57 6.84 -9.08 -3.73
N GLY A 58 7.86 -8.59 -4.42
CA GLY A 58 8.76 -9.42 -5.22
C GLY A 58 9.58 -10.40 -4.37
N LEU A 59 10.10 -9.95 -3.23
CA LEU A 59 10.84 -10.79 -2.29
C LEU A 59 9.94 -11.84 -1.64
N ASP A 60 8.74 -11.49 -1.25
CA ASP A 60 7.76 -12.44 -0.70
C ASP A 60 7.46 -13.55 -1.72
N ARG A 61 7.29 -13.19 -3.00
CA ARG A 61 7.12 -14.18 -4.07
C ARG A 61 8.36 -15.04 -4.28
N ALA A 62 9.55 -14.47 -4.20
CA ALA A 62 10.80 -15.21 -4.31
C ALA A 62 10.95 -16.24 -3.18
N VAL A 63 10.59 -15.88 -1.96
CA VAL A 63 10.58 -16.82 -0.81
C VAL A 63 9.62 -17.98 -1.05
N LEU A 64 8.39 -17.69 -1.50
CA LEU A 64 7.43 -18.74 -1.83
C LEU A 64 7.93 -19.66 -2.95
N ASN A 65 8.50 -19.11 -4.01
CA ASN A 65 9.07 -19.89 -5.11
C ASN A 65 10.24 -20.78 -4.64
N ALA A 66 11.08 -20.27 -3.72
CA ALA A 66 12.16 -21.08 -3.13
C ALA A 66 11.62 -22.23 -2.26
N GLN A 67 10.54 -21.99 -1.51
CA GLN A 67 9.87 -23.05 -0.73
C GLN A 67 9.22 -24.10 -1.64
N ASP A 68 8.58 -23.69 -2.72
CA ASP A 68 8.00 -24.60 -3.71
C ASP A 68 9.11 -25.43 -4.38
N GLY A 69 10.23 -24.83 -4.73
CA GLY A 69 11.41 -25.53 -5.25
C GLY A 69 11.97 -26.57 -4.27
N ALA A 70 12.09 -26.21 -2.99
CA ALA A 70 12.51 -27.14 -1.95
C ALA A 70 11.53 -28.30 -1.79
N SER A 71 10.22 -28.02 -1.82
CA SER A 71 9.18 -29.05 -1.75
C SER A 71 9.23 -30.03 -2.94
N LEU A 72 9.49 -29.52 -4.14
CA LEU A 72 9.67 -30.34 -5.34
C LEU A 72 10.86 -31.29 -5.19
N ILE A 73 11.99 -30.79 -4.71
CA ILE A 73 13.19 -31.61 -4.49
C ILE A 73 12.91 -32.67 -3.41
N GLN A 74 12.28 -32.33 -2.30
CA GLN A 74 11.94 -33.29 -1.25
C GLN A 74 10.98 -34.39 -1.77
N THR A 75 10.04 -34.03 -2.63
CA THR A 75 9.15 -35.02 -3.27
C THR A 75 9.94 -35.97 -4.17
N ALA A 76 10.86 -35.44 -4.96
CA ALA A 76 11.74 -36.24 -5.81
C ALA A 76 12.67 -37.17 -5.00
N GLU A 77 13.27 -36.65 -3.92
CA GLU A 77 14.10 -37.44 -2.99
C GLU A 77 13.30 -38.59 -2.36
N GLY A 78 12.07 -38.33 -1.91
CA GLY A 78 11.18 -39.34 -1.38
C GLY A 78 10.89 -40.46 -2.39
N ALA A 79 10.59 -40.09 -3.64
CA ALA A 79 10.34 -41.08 -4.72
C ALA A 79 11.62 -41.91 -5.02
N LEU A 80 12.78 -41.27 -5.06
CA LEU A 80 14.07 -41.96 -5.28
C LEU A 80 14.43 -42.90 -4.12
N ALA A 81 14.13 -42.52 -2.88
CA ALA A 81 14.32 -43.37 -1.72
C ALA A 81 13.48 -44.66 -1.81
N GLU A 82 12.23 -44.56 -2.26
CA GLU A 82 11.38 -45.76 -2.49
C GLU A 82 11.91 -46.63 -3.61
N VAL A 83 12.39 -46.05 -4.71
CA VAL A 83 13.04 -46.83 -5.79
C VAL A 83 14.29 -47.57 -5.27
N HIS A 84 15.09 -46.90 -4.45
CA HIS A 84 16.30 -47.51 -3.86
C HIS A 84 15.93 -48.66 -2.91
N SER A 85 14.86 -48.50 -2.12
CA SER A 85 14.34 -49.53 -1.24
C SER A 85 13.82 -50.78 -2.01
N MET A 86 13.28 -50.59 -3.19
CA MET A 86 12.82 -51.69 -4.04
C MET A 86 13.96 -52.43 -4.73
N LEU A 87 15.10 -51.80 -4.90
CA LEU A 87 16.29 -52.39 -5.54
C LEU A 87 17.21 -53.16 -4.60
N ASN A 88 17.02 -53.02 -3.29
CA ASN A 88 17.77 -53.73 -2.23
C ASN A 88 16.95 -54.87 -1.66
#